data_998129b43ac04e063b99badb2094b30e
#
_entry.id   998129b43ac04e063b99badb2094b30e
#
_cell.length_a   1.000
_cell.length_b   1.000
_cell.length_c   1.000
_cell.angle_alpha   90.00
_cell.angle_beta   90.00
_cell.angle_gamma   90.00
#
_symmetry.space_group_name_H-M   'P 1'
#
loop_
_entity.id
_entity.type
_entity.pdbx_description
1 polymer ?
#
loop_
_entity_poly.entity_id
_entity_poly.type
_entity_poly.pdbx_seq_one_letter_code
_entity_poly.pdbx_strand_id
1 'polypeptide(L)'
;MIARTWRGWTKPEDADAYLAYVEETGGRASRATPGNKGFYILRRDDGDRTEFVTMSLWESQDSIRAFAGDDLEVVFYEDDDRFLVDRERFVTHYEIAGP
;
A
#
# COMPACT_ATOMS: atom_id res chain seq x y z
N MET A 1 15.80 -3.37 7.81
CA MET A 1 14.85 -2.78 6.83
C MET A 1 13.52 -3.50 6.91
N ILE A 2 12.43 -2.79 6.75
CA ILE A 2 11.08 -3.32 6.92
C ILE A 2 10.33 -3.20 5.59
N ALA A 3 9.62 -4.27 5.20
CA ALA A 3 8.66 -4.23 4.11
C ALA A 3 7.26 -4.10 4.69
N ARG A 4 6.50 -3.13 4.20
CA ARG A 4 5.12 -2.88 4.58
C ARG A 4 4.22 -3.26 3.40
N THR A 5 3.30 -4.18 3.59
CA THR A 5 2.43 -4.68 2.53
C THR A 5 0.96 -4.55 2.89
N TRP A 6 0.15 -4.38 1.85
CA TRP A 6 -1.30 -4.32 1.98
C TRP A 6 -1.92 -4.80 0.68
N ARG A 7 -3.11 -5.38 0.75
CA ARG A 7 -3.77 -5.97 -0.39
C ARG A 7 -5.22 -5.53 -0.49
N GLY A 8 -5.65 -5.21 -1.72
CA GLY A 8 -7.03 -4.85 -2.00
C GLY A 8 -7.42 -5.28 -3.41
N TRP A 9 -8.73 -5.27 -3.69
CA TRP A 9 -9.27 -5.73 -4.97
C TRP A 9 -10.24 -4.71 -5.54
N THR A 10 -10.19 -4.52 -6.87
CA THR A 10 -11.11 -3.67 -7.61
C THR A 10 -11.87 -4.50 -8.64
N LYS A 11 -12.91 -3.91 -9.23
CA LYS A 11 -13.43 -4.39 -10.50
C LYS A 11 -12.37 -4.15 -11.58
N PRO A 12 -12.30 -5.01 -12.62
CA PRO A 12 -11.33 -4.81 -13.70
C PRO A 12 -11.43 -3.44 -14.37
N GLU A 13 -12.64 -2.92 -14.57
CA GLU A 13 -12.85 -1.63 -15.21
C GLU A 13 -12.35 -0.44 -14.37
N ASP A 14 -12.17 -0.61 -13.05
CA ASP A 14 -11.69 0.44 -12.15
C ASP A 14 -10.19 0.35 -11.87
N ALA A 15 -9.52 -0.69 -12.39
CA ALA A 15 -8.13 -0.98 -12.03
C ALA A 15 -7.17 0.16 -12.38
N ASP A 16 -7.26 0.70 -13.60
CA ASP A 16 -6.33 1.77 -14.02
C ASP A 16 -6.56 3.06 -13.24
N ALA A 17 -7.81 3.39 -12.96
CA ALA A 17 -8.13 4.57 -12.14
C ALA A 17 -7.63 4.41 -10.71
N TYR A 18 -7.75 3.22 -10.16
CA TYR A 18 -7.25 2.94 -8.81
C TYR A 18 -5.73 3.01 -8.75
N LEU A 19 -5.04 2.49 -9.76
CA LEU A 19 -3.58 2.59 -9.84
C LEU A 19 -3.14 4.06 -9.78
N ALA A 20 -3.75 4.91 -10.59
CA ALA A 20 -3.44 6.34 -10.59
C ALA A 20 -3.71 6.99 -9.24
N TYR A 21 -4.82 6.64 -8.62
CA TYR A 21 -5.21 7.15 -7.29
C TYR A 21 -4.16 6.77 -6.23
N VAL A 22 -3.72 5.51 -6.19
CA VAL A 22 -2.74 5.06 -5.20
C VAL A 22 -1.39 5.74 -5.41
N GLU A 23 -0.95 5.92 -6.66
CA GLU A 23 0.29 6.64 -6.96
C GLU A 23 0.25 8.08 -6.46
N GLU A 24 -0.87 8.77 -6.63
CA GLU A 24 -1.04 10.17 -6.23
C GLU A 24 -1.23 10.34 -4.73
N THR A 25 -1.68 9.33 -4.02
CA THR A 25 -1.93 9.39 -2.58
C THR A 25 -0.83 8.69 -1.80
N GLY A 26 -1.00 7.39 -1.55
CA GLY A 26 -0.05 6.62 -0.74
C GLY A 26 1.35 6.57 -1.31
N GLY A 27 1.48 6.45 -2.63
CA GLY A 27 2.78 6.40 -3.30
C GLY A 27 3.56 7.70 -3.13
N ARG A 28 2.93 8.82 -3.42
CA ARG A 28 3.57 10.13 -3.27
C ARG A 28 3.94 10.40 -1.81
N ALA A 29 3.01 10.17 -0.89
CA ALA A 29 3.24 10.41 0.53
C ALA A 29 4.35 9.51 1.09
N SER A 30 4.38 8.24 0.69
CA SER A 30 5.44 7.31 1.10
C SER A 30 6.81 7.79 0.65
N ARG A 31 6.95 8.10 -0.64
CA ARG A 31 8.24 8.52 -1.21
C ARG A 31 8.74 9.83 -0.62
N ALA A 32 7.83 10.70 -0.17
CA ALA A 32 8.19 11.98 0.44
C ALA A 32 8.62 11.85 1.90
N THR A 33 8.41 10.70 2.53
CA THR A 33 8.74 10.50 3.94
C THR A 33 10.19 10.06 4.10
N PRO A 34 11.00 10.74 4.93
CA PRO A 34 12.37 10.30 5.21
C PRO A 34 12.39 8.87 5.74
N GLY A 35 13.33 8.07 5.25
CA GLY A 35 13.46 6.66 5.61
C GLY A 35 12.70 5.71 4.68
N ASN A 36 11.89 6.22 3.76
CA ASN A 36 11.32 5.39 2.71
C ASN A 36 12.41 5.00 1.70
N LYS A 37 12.47 3.72 1.35
CA LYS A 37 13.45 3.15 0.41
C LYS A 37 12.81 2.64 -0.88
N GLY A 38 11.51 2.79 -1.04
CA GLY A 38 10.81 2.43 -2.25
C GLY A 38 9.33 2.22 -2.00
N PHE A 39 8.55 2.37 -3.06
CA PHE A 39 7.11 2.10 -3.03
C PHE A 39 6.74 1.46 -4.36
N TYR A 40 6.11 0.30 -4.30
CA TYR A 40 5.74 -0.49 -5.46
C TYR A 40 4.26 -0.86 -5.39
N ILE A 41 3.61 -0.85 -6.54
CA ILE A 41 2.24 -1.32 -6.68
C ILE A 41 2.29 -2.54 -7.59
N LEU A 42 1.88 -3.68 -7.07
CA LEU A 42 1.81 -4.93 -7.81
C LEU A 42 0.36 -5.21 -8.12
N ARG A 43 0.08 -5.74 -9.30
CA ARG A 43 -1.29 -6.10 -9.65
C ARG A 43 -1.33 -7.36 -10.48
N ARG A 44 -2.44 -8.10 -10.36
CA ARG A 44 -2.71 -9.27 -11.19
C ARG A 44 -4.20 -9.47 -11.37
N ASP A 45 -4.58 -10.16 -12.42
CA ASP A 45 -5.95 -10.62 -12.59
C ASP A 45 -6.25 -11.70 -11.55
N ASP A 46 -7.43 -11.62 -10.94
CA ASP A 46 -7.88 -12.56 -9.91
C ASP A 46 -9.35 -12.91 -10.18
N GLY A 47 -9.57 -13.75 -11.18
CA GLY A 47 -10.92 -14.11 -11.61
C GLY A 47 -11.66 -12.91 -12.20
N ASP A 48 -12.77 -12.54 -11.58
CA ASP A 48 -13.61 -11.41 -12.03
C ASP A 48 -13.22 -10.07 -11.40
N ARG A 49 -12.08 -10.02 -10.72
CA ARG A 49 -11.59 -8.80 -10.07
C ARG A 49 -10.08 -8.67 -10.29
N THR A 50 -9.54 -7.50 -9.96
CA THR A 50 -8.10 -7.22 -10.04
C THR A 50 -7.54 -7.07 -8.63
N GLU A 51 -6.49 -7.82 -8.32
CA GLU A 51 -5.78 -7.72 -7.04
C GLU A 51 -4.66 -6.70 -7.14
N PHE A 52 -4.58 -5.85 -6.12
CA PHE A 52 -3.48 -4.91 -5.92
C PHE A 52 -2.76 -5.22 -4.63
N VAL A 53 -1.43 -5.18 -4.68
CA VAL A 53 -0.58 -5.22 -3.48
C VAL A 53 0.25 -3.96 -3.49
N THR A 54 0.20 -3.19 -2.41
CA THR A 54 1.18 -2.12 -2.20
C THR A 54 2.30 -2.68 -1.34
N MET A 55 3.54 -2.38 -1.73
CA MET A 55 4.72 -2.78 -0.98
C MET A 55 5.64 -1.58 -0.86
N SER A 56 5.93 -1.18 0.36
CA SER A 56 6.87 -0.09 0.63
C SER A 56 8.00 -0.58 1.52
N LEU A 57 9.17 -0.01 1.31
CA LEU A 57 10.39 -0.39 2.02
C LEU A 57 10.82 0.76 2.91
N TRP A 58 11.20 0.45 4.15
CA TRP A 58 11.46 1.46 5.18
C TRP A 58 12.70 1.10 6.00
N GLU A 59 13.44 2.14 6.41
CA GLU A 59 14.62 1.94 7.25
C GLU A 59 14.28 1.41 8.64
N SER A 60 13.14 1.86 9.20
CA SER A 60 12.78 1.57 10.59
C SER A 60 11.29 1.74 10.83
N GLN A 61 10.82 1.28 11.99
CA GLN A 61 9.44 1.54 12.42
C GLN A 61 9.19 3.02 12.65
N ASP A 62 10.18 3.77 13.09
CA ASP A 62 10.03 5.21 13.29
C ASP A 62 9.76 5.94 11.98
N SER A 63 10.39 5.53 10.89
CA SER A 63 10.10 6.10 9.57
C SER A 63 8.68 5.79 9.14
N ILE A 64 8.19 4.57 9.39
CA ILE A 64 6.80 4.19 9.08
C ILE A 64 5.84 5.03 9.92
N ARG A 65 6.15 5.25 11.19
CA ARG A 65 5.32 6.06 12.09
C ARG A 65 5.20 7.50 11.60
N ALA A 66 6.26 8.04 11.05
CA ALA A 66 6.24 9.39 10.46
C ALA A 66 5.29 9.48 9.27
N PHE A 67 5.12 8.38 8.53
CA PHE A 67 4.18 8.29 7.40
C PHE A 67 2.76 7.95 7.86
N ALA A 68 2.61 6.91 8.67
CA ALA A 68 1.32 6.27 8.95
C ALA A 68 0.68 6.70 10.28
N GLY A 69 1.43 7.40 11.13
CA GLY A 69 0.99 7.74 12.48
C GLY A 69 1.27 6.61 13.47
N ASP A 70 0.72 6.75 14.69
CA ASP A 70 1.02 5.82 15.78
C ASP A 70 0.44 4.42 15.58
N ASP A 71 -0.68 4.31 14.90
CA ASP A 71 -1.29 3.02 14.60
C ASP A 71 -0.76 2.51 13.25
N LEU A 72 0.37 1.81 13.31
CA LEU A 72 1.11 1.40 12.12
C LEU A 72 0.36 0.36 11.26
N GLU A 73 -0.57 -0.37 11.84
CA GLU A 73 -1.23 -1.49 11.15
C GLU A 73 -2.48 -1.09 10.40
N VAL A 74 -3.03 0.09 10.69
CA VAL A 74 -4.28 0.55 10.06
C VAL A 74 -3.98 1.25 8.75
N VAL A 75 -4.71 0.86 7.71
CA VAL A 75 -4.72 1.58 6.43
C VAL A 75 -5.99 2.42 6.39
N PHE A 76 -5.82 3.70 6.14
CA PHE A 76 -6.98 4.56 5.95
C PHE A 76 -6.70 5.61 4.87
N TYR A 77 -7.40 5.47 3.75
CA TYR A 77 -7.51 6.49 2.74
C TYR A 77 -8.98 6.66 2.43
N GLU A 78 -9.49 7.87 2.65
CA GLU A 78 -10.92 8.19 2.63
C GLU A 78 -11.63 7.72 1.36
N ASP A 79 -10.97 7.82 0.21
CA ASP A 79 -11.56 7.52 -1.09
C ASP A 79 -11.26 6.11 -1.61
N ASP A 80 -10.49 5.31 -0.90
CA ASP A 80 -10.18 3.94 -1.34
C ASP A 80 -11.45 3.12 -1.59
N ASP A 81 -12.45 3.26 -0.74
CA ASP A 81 -13.68 2.47 -0.82
C ASP A 81 -14.50 2.75 -2.09
N ARG A 82 -14.23 3.86 -2.80
CA ARG A 82 -14.85 4.10 -4.11
C ARG A 82 -14.45 3.06 -5.14
N PHE A 83 -13.25 2.53 -5.02
CA PHE A 83 -12.67 1.62 -6.00
C PHE A 83 -12.71 0.18 -5.55
N LEU A 84 -12.65 -0.07 -4.25
CA LEU A 84 -12.39 -1.39 -3.70
C LEU A 84 -13.66 -2.20 -3.49
N VAL A 85 -13.66 -3.43 -4.00
CA VAL A 85 -14.73 -4.39 -3.74
C VAL A 85 -14.42 -5.24 -2.51
N ASP A 86 -13.12 -5.34 -2.15
CA ASP A 86 -12.64 -6.04 -0.96
C ASP A 86 -11.26 -5.52 -0.61
N ARG A 87 -10.84 -5.66 0.65
CA ARG A 87 -9.51 -5.24 1.08
C ARG A 87 -9.14 -5.85 2.44
N GLU A 88 -7.83 -5.95 2.68
CA GLU A 88 -7.33 -6.25 4.02
C GLU A 88 -7.56 -5.03 4.92
N ARG A 89 -7.94 -5.28 6.17
CA ARG A 89 -8.18 -4.20 7.15
C ARG A 89 -6.89 -3.61 7.69
N PHE A 90 -5.83 -4.42 7.72
CA PHE A 90 -4.56 -4.05 8.32
C PHE A 90 -3.43 -4.29 7.34
N VAL A 91 -2.40 -3.48 7.43
CA VAL A 91 -1.15 -3.75 6.73
C VAL A 91 -0.39 -4.84 7.47
N THR A 92 0.54 -5.49 6.76
CA THR A 92 1.47 -6.44 7.34
C THR A 92 2.88 -5.89 7.20
N HIS A 93 3.65 -6.00 8.28
CA HIS A 93 5.06 -5.61 8.28
C HIS A 93 5.94 -6.86 8.35
N TYR A 94 6.99 -6.87 7.56
CA TYR A 94 7.97 -7.93 7.55
C TYR A 94 9.35 -7.34 7.76
N GLU A 95 10.18 -8.01 8.54
CA GLU A 95 11.61 -7.73 8.54
C GLU A 95 12.20 -8.35 7.28
N ILE A 96 13.00 -7.57 6.54
CA ILE A 96 13.76 -8.11 5.42
C ILE A 96 14.95 -8.84 5.99
N ALA A 97 14.88 -10.17 6.03
CA ALA A 97 15.87 -11.01 6.69
C ALA A 97 16.99 -11.48 5.76
N GLY A 98 16.83 -11.31 4.47
CA GLY A 98 17.83 -11.73 3.48
C GLY A 98 17.76 -10.92 2.20
N PRO A 99 18.76 -11.04 1.35
CA PRO A 99 18.80 -10.33 0.08
C PRO A 99 17.74 -10.79 -0.89
#